data_158cf81cf250b5c55eee51e95894f9ef
#
_entry.id   158cf81cf250b5c55eee51e95894f9ef
#
_cell.length_a   1.000
_cell.length_b   1.000
_cell.length_c   1.000
_cell.angle_alpha   90.00
_cell.angle_beta   90.00
_cell.angle_gamma   90.00
#
_symmetry.space_group_name_H-M   'P 1'
#
loop_
_entity.id
_entity.type
_entity.pdbx_description
1 polymer ?
#
loop_
_entity_poly.entity_id
_entity_poly.type
_entity_poly.pdbx_seq_one_letter_code
_entity_poly.pdbx_strand_id
1 'polypeptide(L)' 'MKFVLILSVCSFVTGECKDPVKYQETFDTWKECAIVALDTSIQYLELMNTDTVNELQLSTQYSCRQDKTI' A
#
# COMPACT_ATOMS: atom_id res chain seq x y z
N MET A 1 15.12 10.78 11.41
CA MET A 1 14.29 10.67 10.22
C MET A 1 13.28 9.54 10.37
N LYS A 2 12.07 9.77 9.88
CA LYS A 2 11.02 8.76 9.91
C LYS A 2 10.58 8.42 8.50
N PHE A 3 10.08 7.22 8.33
CA PHE A 3 9.50 6.80 7.05
C PHE A 3 7.98 6.85 7.14
N VAL A 4 7.37 7.31 6.07
CA VAL A 4 5.92 7.43 5.95
C VAL A 4 5.45 6.41 4.90
N LEU A 5 4.42 5.66 5.25
CA LEU A 5 3.83 4.66 4.34
C LEU A 5 2.66 5.26 3.58
N ILE A 6 2.71 5.13 2.27
CA ILE A 6 1.62 5.50 1.37
C ILE A 6 1.25 4.24 0.59
N LEU A 7 -0.03 3.90 0.61
CA LEU A 7 -0.53 2.67 0.00
C LEU A 7 -1.66 2.99 -0.97
N SER A 8 -1.67 2.35 -2.12
CA SER A 8 -2.75 2.49 -3.10
C SER A 8 -3.12 1.14 -3.68
N VAL A 9 -4.33 1.04 -4.23
CA VAL A 9 -4.82 -0.15 -4.92
C VAL A 9 -4.92 0.18 -6.40
N CYS A 10 -4.30 -0.65 -7.22
CA CYS A 10 -4.24 -0.43 -8.66
C CYS A 10 -4.79 -1.64 -9.43
N SER A 11 -5.34 -1.39 -10.62
CA SER A 11 -5.78 -2.42 -11.53
C SER A 11 -4.73 -2.63 -12.62
N PHE A 12 -4.32 -3.87 -12.83
CA PHE A 12 -3.40 -4.20 -13.92
C PHE A 12 -4.11 -4.31 -15.27
N VAL A 13 -5.45 -4.35 -15.26
CA VAL A 13 -6.24 -4.38 -16.49
C VAL A 13 -6.41 -2.99 -17.07
N THR A 14 -6.79 -2.02 -16.23
CA THR A 14 -7.05 -0.65 -16.67
C THR A 14 -5.84 0.27 -16.50
N GLY A 15 -4.91 -0.11 -15.63
CA GLY A 15 -3.78 0.74 -15.27
C GLY A 15 -4.13 1.85 -14.28
N GLU A 16 -5.38 1.91 -13.83
CA GLU A 16 -5.83 2.95 -12.93
C GLU A 16 -5.60 2.56 -11.47
N CYS A 17 -5.30 3.55 -10.65
CA CYS A 17 -5.11 3.38 -9.21
C CYS A 17 -6.10 4.26 -8.47
N LYS A 18 -6.55 3.77 -7.30
CA LYS A 18 -7.35 4.59 -6.40
C LYS A 18 -6.46 5.60 -5.70
N ASP A 19 -7.08 6.61 -5.09
CA ASP A 19 -6.34 7.64 -4.37
C ASP A 19 -5.47 7.01 -3.29
N PRO A 20 -4.20 7.41 -3.21
CA PRO A 20 -3.30 6.86 -2.20
C PRO A 20 -3.75 7.20 -0.79
N VAL A 21 -3.55 6.26 0.13
CA VAL A 21 -3.84 6.44 1.54
C VAL A 21 -2.52 6.56 2.28
N LYS A 22 -2.36 7.66 3.01
CA LYS A 22 -1.19 7.88 3.86
C LYS A 22 -1.48 7.35 5.25
N TYR A 23 -0.62 6.46 5.75
CA TYR A 23 -0.76 5.94 7.10
C TYR A 23 -0.33 6.98 8.11
N GLN A 24 -1.03 7.02 9.24
CA GLN A 24 -0.69 7.96 10.32
C GLN A 24 0.56 7.54 11.08
N GLU A 25 0.81 6.23 11.11
CA GLU A 25 1.99 5.71 11.80
C GLU A 25 3.26 5.99 10.99
N THR A 26 4.36 6.21 11.70
CA THR A 26 5.67 6.38 11.09
C THR A 26 6.57 5.24 11.52
N PHE A 27 7.61 5.00 10.74
CA PHE A 27 8.52 3.88 10.96
C PHE A 27 9.95 4.39 11.04
N ASP A 28 10.73 3.77 11.91
CA ASP A 28 12.13 4.18 12.12
C ASP A 28 13.04 3.72 10.98
N THR A 29 12.69 2.62 10.31
CA THR A 29 13.51 2.07 9.23
C THR A 29 12.65 1.81 8.01
N TRP A 30 13.29 1.84 6.84
CA TRP A 30 12.64 1.48 5.59
C TRP A 30 12.13 0.04 5.62
N LYS A 31 12.92 -0.85 6.24
CA LYS A 31 12.54 -2.27 6.34
C LYS A 31 11.24 -2.45 7.10
N GLU A 32 11.07 -1.76 8.22
CA GLU A 32 9.82 -1.83 8.98
C GLU A 32 8.65 -1.33 8.14
N CYS A 33 8.83 -0.21 7.46
CA CYS A 33 7.80 0.34 6.58
C CYS A 33 7.41 -0.66 5.49
N ALA A 34 8.38 -1.28 4.86
CA ALA A 34 8.14 -2.25 3.79
C ALA A 34 7.42 -3.50 4.29
N ILE A 35 7.80 -4.01 5.47
CA ILE A 35 7.18 -5.19 6.05
C ILE A 35 5.70 -4.90 6.35
N VAL A 36 5.41 -3.77 6.98
CA VAL A 36 4.03 -3.39 7.29
C VAL A 36 3.23 -3.18 6.00
N ALA A 37 3.85 -2.57 5.00
CA ALA A 37 3.19 -2.34 3.71
C ALA A 37 2.78 -3.65 3.05
N LEU A 38 3.67 -4.62 3.01
CA LEU A 38 3.37 -5.92 2.40
C LEU A 38 2.34 -6.72 3.19
N ASP A 39 2.46 -6.70 4.52
CA ASP A 39 1.50 -7.38 5.39
C ASP A 39 0.10 -6.78 5.23
N THR A 40 0.00 -5.48 5.23
CA THR A 40 -1.28 -4.77 5.02
C THR A 40 -1.84 -5.06 3.64
N SER A 41 -0.99 -5.14 2.62
CA SER A 41 -1.41 -5.46 1.26
C SER A 41 -2.06 -6.84 1.18
N ILE A 42 -1.50 -7.83 1.86
CA ILE A 42 -2.06 -9.17 1.91
C ILE A 42 -3.45 -9.12 2.56
N GLN A 43 -3.60 -8.41 3.67
CA GLN A 43 -4.88 -8.29 4.36
C GLN A 43 -5.93 -7.62 3.47
N TYR A 44 -5.57 -6.58 2.75
CA TYR A 44 -6.49 -5.92 1.83
C TYR A 44 -6.98 -6.87 0.74
N LEU A 45 -6.07 -7.63 0.16
CA LEU A 45 -6.45 -8.59 -0.89
C LEU A 45 -7.37 -9.68 -0.36
N GLU A 46 -7.13 -10.16 0.86
CA GLU A 46 -7.97 -11.18 1.48
C GLU A 46 -9.39 -10.68 1.77
N LEU A 47 -9.52 -9.40 2.12
CA LEU A 47 -10.82 -8.81 2.46
C LEU A 47 -11.62 -8.38 1.23
N MET A 48 -10.97 -8.18 0.08
CA MET A 48 -11.65 -7.77 -1.13
C MET A 48 -12.37 -8.96 -1.77
N ASN A 49 -13.45 -8.65 -2.52
CA ASN A 49 -14.22 -9.65 -3.24
C ASN A 49 -13.35 -10.35 -4.27
N THR A 50 -13.34 -11.68 -4.25
CA THR A 50 -12.49 -12.47 -5.14
C THR A 50 -12.78 -12.21 -6.62
N ASP A 51 -14.05 -12.13 -6.98
CA ASP A 51 -14.42 -11.92 -8.38
C ASP A 51 -13.94 -10.57 -8.89
N THR A 52 -14.08 -9.53 -8.08
CA THR A 52 -13.63 -8.18 -8.42
C THR A 52 -12.11 -8.13 -8.56
N VAL A 53 -11.41 -8.76 -7.62
CA VAL A 53 -9.94 -8.81 -7.67
C VAL A 53 -9.47 -9.51 -8.94
N ASN A 54 -10.11 -10.62 -9.28
CA ASN A 54 -9.72 -11.41 -10.45
C ASN A 54 -10.05 -10.69 -11.76
N GLU A 55 -11.22 -10.06 -11.86
CA GLU A 55 -11.63 -9.35 -13.08
C GLU A 55 -10.73 -8.16 -13.37
N LEU A 56 -10.45 -7.36 -12.36
CA LEU A 56 -9.66 -6.15 -12.52
C LEU A 56 -8.17 -6.37 -12.26
N GLN A 57 -7.82 -7.57 -11.81
CA GLN A 57 -6.44 -7.91 -11.42
C GLN A 57 -5.90 -6.85 -10.47
N LEU A 58 -6.61 -6.67 -9.35
CA LEU A 58 -6.26 -5.67 -8.36
C LEU A 58 -5.04 -6.08 -7.55
N SER A 59 -4.19 -5.13 -7.27
CA SER A 59 -3.05 -5.31 -6.39
C SER A 59 -2.75 -4.00 -5.69
N THR A 60 -1.98 -4.07 -4.63
CA THR A 60 -1.58 -2.87 -3.90
C THR A 60 -0.18 -2.45 -4.34
N GLN A 61 0.05 -1.15 -4.29
CA GLN A 61 1.37 -0.57 -4.47
C GLN A 61 1.66 0.32 -3.28
N TYR A 62 2.88 0.30 -2.81
CA TYR A 62 3.27 1.09 -1.65
C TYR A 62 4.48 1.95 -1.93
N SER A 63 4.62 2.99 -1.13
CA SER A 63 5.78 3.85 -1.15
C SER A 63 6.17 4.17 0.29
N CYS A 64 7.44 3.99 0.60
CA CYS A 64 7.99 4.37 1.91
C CYS A 64 8.90 5.57 1.69
N ARG A 65 8.45 6.74 2.14
CA ARG A 65 9.18 7.98 1.95
C ARG A 65 9.81 8.44 3.26
N GLN A 66 11.03 8.93 3.15
CA GLN A 66 11.65 9.62 4.28
C GLN A 66 11.01 11.00 4.45
N ASP A 67 10.64 11.30 5.68
CA ASP A 67 10.12 12.62 6.01
C ASP A 67 11.01 13.23 7.07
N LYS A 68 11.73 14.28 6.68
CA LYS A 68 12.68 14.95 7.57
C LYS A 68 12.01 15.85 8.59
N THR A 69 10.72 16.11 8.43
CA THR A 69 9.99 17.00 9.33
C THR A 69 9.30 16.27 10.48
N ILE A 70 9.42 14.96 10.50
CA ILE A 70 8.82 14.12 11.54
C ILE A 70 9.86 13.65 12.53
#